data_e8bf2584ba15703a6a55d2c8d9196cce
#
_entry.id   e8bf2584ba15703a6a55d2c8d9196cce
#
_cell.length_a   1.000
_cell.length_b   1.000
_cell.length_c   1.000
_cell.angle_alpha   90.00
_cell.angle_beta   90.00
_cell.angle_gamma   90.00
#
_symmetry.space_group_name_H-M   'P 1'
#
loop_
_entity.id
_entity.type
_entity.pdbx_description
1 polymer ?
#
loop_
_entity_poly.entity_id
_entity_poly.type
_entity_poly.pdbx_seq_one_letter_code
_entity_poly.pdbx_strand_id
1 'polypeptide(L)'
;LGVPLLLVNLSPRLSARPRVHLFLSSAFLVVIALLFGLLEYWVPEFNHLPATFIGVAILAYSSIVPNTTGRTLAVGLLAATMAPLALMVTLLRGVRVEANWFQYFVAFLPNYLCAFLAVIPARIIRQLGKQVKKARELGSYRLEEKLGEGGMGEVWRARHRMLARGAAIKLIRPSAGGDG
;
A
#
# COMPACT_ATOMS: atom_id res chain seq x y z
N LEU A 1 -12.68 3.66 -5.66
CA LEU A 1 -11.62 2.70 -5.26
C LEU A 1 -11.78 1.31 -5.90
N GLY A 2 -12.99 0.89 -6.33
CA GLY A 2 -13.24 -0.37 -7.05
C GLY A 2 -12.86 -0.38 -8.53
N VAL A 3 -12.74 0.78 -9.17
CA VAL A 3 -12.50 0.88 -10.61
C VAL A 3 -11.15 0.29 -11.05
N PRO A 4 -10.01 0.53 -10.37
CA PRO A 4 -8.75 -0.10 -10.78
C PRO A 4 -8.72 -1.61 -10.51
N LEU A 5 -9.45 -2.12 -9.51
CA LEU A 5 -9.62 -3.55 -9.27
C LEU A 5 -10.54 -4.21 -10.32
N LEU A 6 -11.59 -3.52 -10.77
CA LEU A 6 -12.46 -3.95 -11.87
C LEU A 6 -11.72 -3.97 -13.21
N LEU A 7 -10.89 -2.96 -13.49
CA LEU A 7 -10.06 -2.90 -14.70
C LEU A 7 -8.99 -4.02 -14.72
N VAL A 8 -8.47 -4.43 -13.56
CA VAL A 8 -7.54 -5.56 -13.43
C VAL A 8 -8.21 -6.88 -13.81
N ASN A 9 -9.47 -7.09 -13.42
CA ASN A 9 -10.22 -8.31 -13.75
C ASN A 9 -10.71 -8.34 -15.22
N LEU A 10 -10.88 -7.18 -15.85
CA LEU A 10 -11.38 -7.06 -17.22
C LEU A 10 -10.29 -7.21 -18.30
N SER A 11 -9.01 -7.14 -17.93
CA SER A 11 -7.91 -7.20 -18.91
C SER A 11 -6.78 -8.15 -18.46
N PRO A 12 -6.79 -9.42 -18.92
CA PRO A 12 -5.72 -10.39 -18.60
C PRO A 12 -4.33 -9.96 -19.07
N ARG A 13 -4.26 -9.04 -20.06
CA ARG A 13 -2.98 -8.47 -20.54
C ARG A 13 -2.37 -7.45 -19.57
N LEU A 14 -3.19 -6.73 -18.79
CA LEU A 14 -2.70 -5.81 -17.77
C LEU A 14 -2.23 -6.58 -16.52
N SER A 15 -2.83 -7.69 -16.16
CA SER A 15 -2.42 -8.51 -15.00
C SER A 15 -1.00 -9.06 -15.12
N ALA A 16 -0.48 -9.18 -16.35
CA ALA A 16 0.88 -9.63 -16.63
C ALA A 16 2.00 -8.61 -16.29
N ARG A 17 1.65 -7.33 -16.02
CA ARG A 17 2.64 -6.27 -15.75
C ARG A 17 2.41 -5.58 -14.40
N PRO A 18 2.86 -6.16 -13.29
CA PRO A 18 2.57 -5.65 -11.94
C PRO A 18 3.05 -4.20 -11.70
N ARG A 19 4.13 -3.76 -12.37
CA ARG A 19 4.65 -2.38 -12.26
C ARG A 19 3.69 -1.35 -12.87
N VAL A 20 3.02 -1.69 -13.96
CA VAL A 20 2.05 -0.80 -14.63
C VAL A 20 0.81 -0.62 -13.75
N HIS A 21 0.31 -1.68 -13.10
CA HIS A 21 -0.79 -1.58 -12.17
C HIS A 21 -0.49 -0.69 -10.97
N LEU A 22 0.70 -0.86 -10.39
CA LEU A 22 1.13 -0.04 -9.27
C LEU A 22 1.27 1.43 -9.66
N PHE A 23 1.70 1.72 -10.88
CA PHE A 23 1.78 3.09 -11.40
C PHE A 23 0.38 3.67 -11.61
N LEU A 24 -0.50 2.96 -12.32
CA LEU A 24 -1.86 3.42 -12.62
C LEU A 24 -2.68 3.67 -11.34
N SER A 25 -2.61 2.76 -10.36
CA SER A 25 -3.31 2.94 -9.09
C SER A 25 -2.76 4.11 -8.28
N SER A 26 -1.45 4.36 -8.34
CA SER A 26 -0.84 5.54 -7.70
C SER A 26 -1.26 6.85 -8.39
N ALA A 27 -1.25 6.88 -9.72
CA ALA A 27 -1.69 8.02 -10.51
C ALA A 27 -3.19 8.30 -10.26
N PHE A 28 -4.01 7.28 -10.20
CA PHE A 28 -5.44 7.39 -9.90
C PHE A 28 -5.69 8.03 -8.54
N LEU A 29 -4.94 7.65 -7.48
CA LEU A 29 -5.06 8.28 -6.17
C LEU A 29 -4.74 9.78 -6.23
N VAL A 30 -3.65 10.15 -6.92
CA VAL A 30 -3.22 11.56 -7.03
C VAL A 30 -4.26 12.38 -7.80
N VAL A 31 -4.79 11.84 -8.89
CA VAL A 31 -5.85 12.51 -9.68
C VAL A 31 -7.12 12.70 -8.85
N ILE A 32 -7.55 11.67 -8.14
CA ILE A 32 -8.71 11.77 -7.24
C ILE A 32 -8.47 12.80 -6.14
N ALA A 33 -7.29 12.82 -5.53
CA ALA A 33 -6.94 13.79 -4.50
C ALA A 33 -7.02 15.23 -5.04
N LEU A 34 -6.54 15.47 -6.26
CA LEU A 34 -6.65 16.77 -6.92
C LEU A 34 -8.12 17.14 -7.20
N LEU A 35 -8.91 16.20 -7.72
CA LEU A 35 -10.33 16.43 -8.01
C LEU A 35 -11.11 16.75 -6.73
N PHE A 36 -10.88 16.05 -5.63
CA PHE A 36 -11.50 16.38 -4.35
C PHE A 36 -11.06 17.74 -3.83
N GLY A 37 -9.78 18.08 -3.96
CA GLY A 37 -9.29 19.40 -3.56
C GLY A 37 -9.92 20.52 -4.40
N LEU A 38 -10.09 20.35 -5.70
CA LEU A 38 -10.78 21.33 -6.56
C LEU A 38 -12.29 21.41 -6.25
N LEU A 39 -12.93 20.26 -6.02
CA LEU A 39 -14.35 20.20 -5.71
C LEU A 39 -14.68 20.97 -4.43
N GLU A 40 -13.83 20.90 -3.41
CA GLU A 40 -13.98 21.61 -2.14
C GLU A 40 -14.07 23.13 -2.32
N TYR A 41 -13.32 23.69 -3.27
CA TYR A 41 -13.30 25.17 -3.50
C TYR A 41 -14.27 25.62 -4.60
N TRP A 42 -14.69 24.75 -5.51
CA TRP A 42 -15.51 25.14 -6.67
C TRP A 42 -16.99 24.86 -6.49
N VAL A 43 -17.33 23.98 -5.55
CA VAL A 43 -18.73 23.62 -5.26
C VAL A 43 -19.07 24.09 -3.84
N PRO A 44 -19.92 25.12 -3.68
CA PRO A 44 -20.20 25.72 -2.37
C PRO A 44 -20.74 24.75 -1.33
N GLU A 45 -21.47 23.72 -1.76
CA GLU A 45 -22.05 22.69 -0.90
C GLU A 45 -20.96 21.83 -0.21
N PHE A 46 -19.77 21.72 -0.81
CA PHE A 46 -18.65 20.95 -0.27
C PHE A 46 -17.73 21.78 0.62
N ASN A 47 -17.86 23.11 0.64
CA ASN A 47 -16.97 24.00 1.42
C ASN A 47 -17.13 23.81 2.95
N HIS A 48 -18.18 23.13 3.40
CA HIS A 48 -18.41 22.80 4.81
C HIS A 48 -17.95 21.39 5.21
N LEU A 49 -17.52 20.58 4.23
CA LEU A 49 -17.03 19.24 4.53
C LEU A 49 -15.55 19.32 4.96
N PRO A 50 -15.20 18.66 6.07
CA PRO A 50 -13.79 18.62 6.47
C PRO A 50 -12.96 17.98 5.36
N ALA A 51 -11.82 18.58 5.03
CA ALA A 51 -10.89 18.18 3.95
C ALA A 51 -10.29 16.75 4.09
N THR A 52 -10.92 15.90 4.88
CA THR A 52 -10.48 14.54 5.22
C THR A 52 -10.72 13.49 4.15
N PHE A 53 -11.47 13.79 3.08
CA PHE A 53 -11.69 12.83 1.99
C PHE A 53 -10.39 12.36 1.33
N ILE A 54 -9.42 13.26 1.17
CA ILE A 54 -8.09 12.94 0.66
C ILE A 54 -7.37 12.00 1.62
N GLY A 55 -7.42 12.28 2.93
CA GLY A 55 -6.83 11.44 3.97
C GLY A 55 -7.44 10.03 3.99
N VAL A 56 -8.78 9.93 3.90
CA VAL A 56 -9.47 8.64 3.79
C VAL A 56 -9.06 7.89 2.53
N ALA A 57 -8.96 8.56 1.39
CA ALA A 57 -8.52 7.94 0.14
C ALA A 57 -7.08 7.40 0.24
N ILE A 58 -6.17 8.14 0.90
CA ILE A 58 -4.78 7.71 1.16
C ILE A 58 -4.76 6.43 2.01
N LEU A 59 -5.51 6.39 3.12
CA LEU A 59 -5.58 5.23 4.01
C LEU A 59 -6.21 4.01 3.31
N ALA A 60 -7.30 4.21 2.57
CA ALA A 60 -7.94 3.16 1.80
C ALA A 60 -7.01 2.59 0.71
N TYR A 61 -6.30 3.47 -0.01
CA TYR A 61 -5.32 3.06 -1.01
C TYR A 61 -4.22 2.20 -0.39
N SER A 62 -3.67 2.60 0.75
CA SER A 62 -2.58 1.87 1.43
C SER A 62 -3.01 0.48 1.92
N SER A 63 -4.31 0.30 2.21
CA SER A 63 -4.90 -0.95 2.66
C SER A 63 -5.22 -1.92 1.52
N ILE A 64 -5.45 -1.40 0.30
CA ILE A 64 -5.87 -2.20 -0.85
C ILE A 64 -4.67 -2.53 -1.77
N VAL A 65 -3.76 -1.56 -1.96
CA VAL A 65 -2.65 -1.70 -2.91
C VAL A 65 -1.37 -2.13 -2.20
N PRO A 66 -0.87 -3.35 -2.47
CA PRO A 66 0.35 -3.87 -1.83
C PRO A 66 1.58 -3.15 -2.37
N ASN A 67 1.97 -2.06 -1.73
CA ASN A 67 3.14 -1.26 -2.07
C ASN A 67 4.29 -1.44 -1.08
N THR A 68 5.50 -1.00 -1.47
CA THR A 68 6.61 -0.84 -0.52
C THR A 68 6.33 0.35 0.39
N THR A 69 6.80 0.31 1.63
CA THR A 69 6.65 1.37 2.63
C THR A 69 7.03 2.76 2.10
N GLY A 70 8.21 2.87 1.46
CA GLY A 70 8.68 4.13 0.89
C GLY A 70 7.78 4.65 -0.24
N ARG A 71 7.29 3.76 -1.12
CA ARG A 71 6.36 4.14 -2.20
C ARG A 71 5.00 4.56 -1.66
N THR A 72 4.47 3.87 -0.64
CA THR A 72 3.22 4.26 0.01
C THR A 72 3.33 5.65 0.59
N LEU A 73 4.42 5.93 1.31
CA LEU A 73 4.67 7.25 1.88
C LEU A 73 4.80 8.33 0.79
N ALA A 74 5.61 8.08 -0.25
CA ALA A 74 5.81 9.03 -1.33
C ALA A 74 4.50 9.37 -2.07
N VAL A 75 3.70 8.36 -2.41
CA VAL A 75 2.41 8.54 -3.08
C VAL A 75 1.41 9.21 -2.16
N GLY A 76 1.39 8.86 -0.87
CA GLY A 76 0.53 9.49 0.14
C GLY A 76 0.86 10.97 0.33
N LEU A 77 2.14 11.32 0.45
CA LEU A 77 2.57 12.72 0.54
C LEU A 77 2.24 13.50 -0.73
N LEU A 78 2.46 12.91 -1.91
CA LEU A 78 2.09 13.53 -3.17
C LEU A 78 0.58 13.77 -3.26
N ALA A 79 -0.25 12.81 -2.84
CA ALA A 79 -1.70 13.00 -2.78
C ALA A 79 -2.12 14.08 -1.77
N ALA A 80 -1.47 14.14 -0.60
CA ALA A 80 -1.73 15.17 0.39
C ALA A 80 -1.40 16.60 -0.11
N THR A 81 -0.37 16.75 -0.97
CA THR A 81 -0.01 18.04 -1.57
C THR A 81 -1.00 18.52 -2.62
N MET A 82 -1.92 17.66 -3.08
CA MET A 82 -2.94 18.07 -4.06
C MET A 82 -3.96 19.04 -3.47
N ALA A 83 -4.23 19.00 -2.15
CA ALA A 83 -5.12 19.96 -1.49
C ALA A 83 -4.56 21.42 -1.52
N PRO A 84 -3.33 21.70 -1.04
CA PRO A 84 -2.77 23.03 -1.18
C PRO A 84 -2.55 23.44 -2.64
N LEU A 85 -2.28 22.52 -3.56
CA LEU A 85 -2.19 22.80 -4.99
C LEU A 85 -3.55 23.25 -5.55
N ALA A 86 -4.63 22.59 -5.18
CA ALA A 86 -5.99 22.97 -5.58
C ALA A 86 -6.35 24.37 -5.07
N LEU A 87 -5.98 24.70 -3.83
CA LEU A 87 -6.12 26.05 -3.30
C LEU A 87 -5.33 27.08 -4.15
N MET A 88 -4.07 26.79 -4.47
CA MET A 88 -3.24 27.66 -5.29
C MET A 88 -3.88 27.91 -6.67
N VAL A 89 -4.39 26.87 -7.33
CA VAL A 89 -5.09 26.98 -8.63
C VAL A 89 -6.34 27.86 -8.48
N THR A 90 -7.09 27.71 -7.39
CA THR A 90 -8.30 28.51 -7.11
C THR A 90 -7.98 29.97 -6.92
N LEU A 91 -6.93 30.28 -6.16
CA LEU A 91 -6.47 31.67 -5.96
C LEU A 91 -5.97 32.31 -7.27
N LEU A 92 -5.25 31.56 -8.11
CA LEU A 92 -4.79 32.02 -9.43
C LEU A 92 -5.96 32.35 -10.39
N ARG A 93 -7.11 31.72 -10.21
CA ARG A 93 -8.33 32.03 -10.93
C ARG A 93 -9.07 33.27 -10.40
N GLY A 94 -8.54 33.92 -9.38
CA GLY A 94 -9.12 35.13 -8.80
C GLY A 94 -10.27 34.88 -7.82
N VAL A 95 -10.52 33.63 -7.46
CA VAL A 95 -11.52 33.30 -6.42
C VAL A 95 -10.93 33.67 -5.06
N ARG A 96 -11.61 34.54 -4.33
CA ARG A 96 -11.22 34.92 -2.98
C ARG A 96 -11.66 33.85 -1.99
N VAL A 97 -10.73 33.29 -1.27
CA VAL A 97 -10.99 32.33 -0.18
C VAL A 97 -10.71 33.07 1.13
N GLU A 98 -11.77 33.35 1.89
CA GLU A 98 -11.65 34.01 3.20
C GLU A 98 -11.31 32.97 4.28
N ALA A 99 -10.02 32.66 4.41
CA ALA A 99 -9.53 31.82 5.48
C ALA A 99 -8.19 32.35 5.99
N ASN A 100 -7.95 32.21 7.29
CA ASN A 100 -6.67 32.57 7.87
C ASN A 100 -5.69 31.36 7.80
N TRP A 101 -4.41 31.63 8.02
CA TRP A 101 -3.37 30.61 7.94
C TRP A 101 -3.61 29.39 8.87
N PHE A 102 -4.23 29.61 10.03
CA PHE A 102 -4.55 28.54 10.98
C PHE A 102 -5.61 27.58 10.44
N GLN A 103 -6.62 28.11 9.76
CA GLN A 103 -7.66 27.29 9.12
C GLN A 103 -7.06 26.42 8.01
N TYR A 104 -6.15 26.94 7.18
CA TYR A 104 -5.41 26.14 6.20
C TYR A 104 -4.55 25.06 6.86
N PHE A 105 -3.87 25.39 7.94
CA PHE A 105 -3.07 24.42 8.67
C PHE A 105 -3.95 23.27 9.19
N VAL A 106 -5.08 23.58 9.82
CA VAL A 106 -6.03 22.57 10.33
C VAL A 106 -6.64 21.74 9.19
N ALA A 107 -6.92 22.35 8.03
CA ALA A 107 -7.46 21.66 6.87
C ALA A 107 -6.47 20.68 6.22
N PHE A 108 -5.21 21.04 6.10
CA PHE A 108 -4.22 20.25 5.38
C PHE A 108 -3.50 19.22 6.26
N LEU A 109 -3.24 19.55 7.54
CA LEU A 109 -2.51 18.68 8.45
C LEU A 109 -3.03 17.25 8.52
N PRO A 110 -4.36 16.97 8.59
CA PRO A 110 -4.88 15.61 8.65
C PRO A 110 -4.48 14.76 7.44
N ASN A 111 -4.40 15.35 6.23
CA ASN A 111 -4.03 14.62 5.03
C ASN A 111 -2.57 14.13 5.10
N TYR A 112 -1.66 14.97 5.61
CA TYR A 112 -0.27 14.58 5.83
C TYR A 112 -0.13 13.54 6.94
N LEU A 113 -0.87 13.68 8.04
CA LEU A 113 -0.91 12.66 9.10
C LEU A 113 -1.41 11.32 8.56
N CYS A 114 -2.45 11.32 7.73
CA CYS A 114 -2.94 10.11 7.06
C CYS A 114 -1.87 9.49 6.13
N ALA A 115 -1.06 10.30 5.44
CA ALA A 115 0.03 9.80 4.60
C ALA A 115 1.10 9.06 5.44
N PHE A 116 1.45 9.56 6.62
CA PHE A 116 2.35 8.86 7.54
C PHE A 116 1.70 7.60 8.14
N LEU A 117 0.45 7.70 8.59
CA LEU A 117 -0.30 6.57 9.14
C LEU A 117 -0.51 5.45 8.12
N ALA A 118 -0.63 5.76 6.83
CA ALA A 118 -0.78 4.82 5.74
C ALA A 118 0.37 3.80 5.62
N VAL A 119 1.52 4.12 6.21
CA VAL A 119 2.66 3.21 6.29
C VAL A 119 2.37 1.98 7.15
N ILE A 120 1.54 2.12 8.19
CA ILE A 120 1.23 1.04 9.13
C ILE A 120 0.49 -0.13 8.44
N PRO A 121 -0.69 0.08 7.81
CA PRO A 121 -1.36 -1.01 7.11
C PRO A 121 -0.54 -1.58 5.96
N ALA A 122 0.23 -0.76 5.23
CA ALA A 122 1.11 -1.23 4.18
C ALA A 122 2.20 -2.20 4.70
N ARG A 123 2.75 -1.95 5.90
CA ARG A 123 3.72 -2.86 6.55
C ARG A 123 3.06 -4.16 6.97
N ILE A 124 1.89 -4.09 7.62
CA ILE A 124 1.16 -5.25 8.12
C ILE A 124 0.79 -6.18 6.96
N ILE A 125 0.18 -5.65 5.90
CA ILE A 125 -0.23 -6.43 4.73
C ILE A 125 0.98 -7.11 4.08
N ARG A 126 2.11 -6.42 3.98
CA ARG A 126 3.33 -6.97 3.43
C ARG A 126 3.92 -8.08 4.29
N GLN A 127 3.89 -7.94 5.61
CA GLN A 127 4.34 -8.98 6.55
C GLN A 127 3.44 -10.23 6.46
N LEU A 128 2.12 -10.03 6.46
CA LEU A 128 1.14 -11.12 6.31
C LEU A 128 1.34 -11.86 4.97
N GLY A 129 1.54 -11.12 3.87
CA GLY A 129 1.81 -11.72 2.56
C GLY A 129 3.07 -12.59 2.55
N LYS A 130 4.14 -12.16 3.24
CA LYS A 130 5.35 -12.98 3.40
C LYS A 130 5.10 -14.23 4.23
N GLN A 131 4.34 -14.12 5.33
CA GLN A 131 4.00 -15.26 6.19
C GLN A 131 3.16 -16.29 5.45
N VAL A 132 2.14 -15.84 4.71
CA VAL A 132 1.29 -16.72 3.89
C VAL A 132 2.12 -17.43 2.81
N LYS A 133 3.04 -16.72 2.15
CA LYS A 133 3.93 -17.33 1.16
C LYS A 133 4.82 -18.41 1.81
N LYS A 134 5.45 -18.10 2.94
CA LYS A 134 6.28 -19.03 3.69
C LYS A 134 5.47 -20.25 4.17
N ALA A 135 4.25 -20.02 4.67
CA ALA A 135 3.34 -21.10 5.08
C ALA A 135 2.92 -21.99 3.90
N ARG A 136 2.71 -21.42 2.70
CA ARG A 136 2.41 -22.21 1.49
C ARG A 136 3.61 -23.02 1.03
N GLU A 137 4.81 -22.47 1.06
CA GLU A 137 6.04 -23.18 0.68
C GLU A 137 6.31 -24.37 1.61
N LEU A 138 6.09 -24.23 2.91
CA LEU A 138 6.16 -25.31 3.89
C LEU A 138 4.89 -26.17 3.93
N GLY A 139 3.75 -25.62 3.57
CA GLY A 139 2.43 -26.26 3.64
C GLY A 139 2.25 -27.45 2.69
N SER A 140 3.07 -27.56 1.63
CA SER A 140 3.08 -28.71 0.74
C SER A 140 3.75 -29.93 1.35
N TYR A 141 4.58 -29.74 2.38
CA TYR A 141 5.31 -30.81 3.04
C TYR A 141 5.01 -30.81 4.54
N ARG A 142 4.79 -31.99 5.08
CA ARG A 142 4.71 -32.24 6.52
C ARG A 142 6.05 -32.78 6.98
N LEU A 143 6.72 -32.08 7.90
CA LEU A 143 7.93 -32.55 8.54
C LEU A 143 7.56 -33.71 9.46
N GLU A 144 8.19 -34.85 9.34
CA GLU A 144 7.91 -36.08 10.10
C GLU A 144 8.99 -36.37 11.13
N GLU A 145 10.26 -36.40 10.71
CA GLU A 145 11.38 -36.80 11.56
C GLU A 145 12.62 -35.97 11.25
N LYS A 146 13.36 -35.59 12.29
CA LYS A 146 14.65 -34.92 12.13
C LYS A 146 15.71 -35.94 11.82
N LEU A 147 16.30 -35.87 10.62
CA LEU A 147 17.31 -36.81 10.14
C LEU A 147 18.74 -36.41 10.57
N GLY A 148 18.99 -35.12 10.82
CA GLY A 148 20.28 -34.62 11.23
C GLY A 148 20.30 -33.12 11.45
N GLU A 149 21.32 -32.68 12.15
CA GLU A 149 21.60 -31.26 12.43
C GLU A 149 23.11 -31.00 12.22
N GLY A 150 23.41 -29.85 11.60
CA GLY A 150 24.78 -29.40 11.38
C GLY A 150 24.86 -27.87 11.47
N GLY A 151 26.05 -27.34 11.33
CA GLY A 151 26.30 -25.90 11.43
C GLY A 151 25.52 -25.04 10.47
N MET A 152 25.09 -25.59 9.33
CA MET A 152 24.31 -24.87 8.28
C MET A 152 22.80 -25.07 8.39
N GLY A 153 22.28 -25.87 9.35
CA GLY A 153 20.86 -26.10 9.48
C GLY A 153 20.48 -27.53 9.83
N GLU A 154 19.20 -27.83 9.68
CA GLU A 154 18.59 -29.12 10.03
C GLU A 154 18.06 -29.81 8.79
N VAL A 155 18.23 -31.15 8.72
CA VAL A 155 17.64 -31.97 7.67
C VAL A 155 16.50 -32.77 8.27
N TRP A 156 15.33 -32.66 7.66
CA TRP A 156 14.10 -33.32 8.09
C TRP A 156 13.59 -34.28 7.01
N ARG A 157 13.11 -35.44 7.42
CA ARG A 157 12.23 -36.26 6.61
C ARG A 157 10.89 -35.56 6.53
N ALA A 158 10.39 -35.35 5.32
CA ALA A 158 9.12 -34.71 5.08
C ALA A 158 8.30 -35.51 4.06
N ARG A 159 6.98 -35.42 4.17
CA ARG A 159 6.04 -36.02 3.21
C ARG A 159 5.24 -34.94 2.52
N HIS A 160 5.16 -35.02 1.19
CA HIS A 160 4.30 -34.14 0.42
C HIS A 160 2.82 -34.45 0.69
N ARG A 161 2.04 -33.46 1.13
CA ARG A 161 0.66 -33.66 1.59
C ARG A 161 -0.27 -34.24 0.52
N MET A 162 -0.14 -33.82 -0.74
CA MET A 162 -1.02 -34.26 -1.82
C MET A 162 -0.48 -35.47 -2.58
N LEU A 163 0.84 -35.60 -2.71
CA LEU A 163 1.45 -36.67 -3.53
C LEU A 163 1.91 -37.86 -2.70
N ALA A 164 1.80 -37.81 -1.38
CA ALA A 164 2.25 -38.85 -0.44
C ALA A 164 3.71 -39.30 -0.61
N ARG A 165 4.54 -38.54 -1.33
CA ARG A 165 5.95 -38.85 -1.59
C ARG A 165 6.82 -38.32 -0.45
N GLY A 166 7.78 -39.18 -0.02
CA GLY A 166 8.82 -38.77 0.92
C GLY A 166 9.83 -37.82 0.27
N ALA A 167 10.32 -36.85 1.03
CA ALA A 167 11.40 -35.95 0.63
C ALA A 167 12.29 -35.66 1.84
N ALA A 168 13.54 -35.31 1.60
CA ALA A 168 14.42 -34.73 2.61
C ALA A 168 14.48 -33.23 2.42
N ILE A 169 14.11 -32.47 3.45
CA ILE A 169 14.09 -30.99 3.42
C ILE A 169 15.17 -30.49 4.36
N LYS A 170 16.09 -29.70 3.82
CA LYS A 170 17.12 -29.02 4.62
C LYS A 170 16.62 -27.63 4.99
N LEU A 171 16.38 -27.39 6.27
CA LEU A 171 16.09 -26.08 6.83
C LEU A 171 17.39 -25.37 7.15
N ILE A 172 17.73 -24.37 6.36
CA ILE A 172 18.95 -23.56 6.58
C ILE A 172 18.64 -22.54 7.67
N ARG A 173 19.48 -22.48 8.69
CA ARG A 173 19.45 -21.40 9.67
C ARG A 173 19.92 -20.11 8.99
N PRO A 174 19.18 -19.00 9.10
CA PRO A 174 19.72 -17.72 8.66
C PRO A 174 21.01 -17.46 9.46
N SER A 175 22.12 -17.33 8.79
CA SER A 175 23.34 -16.85 9.43
C SER A 175 23.08 -15.45 9.97
N ALA A 176 23.21 -15.27 11.28
CA ALA A 176 23.22 -13.95 11.91
C ALA A 176 24.57 -13.30 11.55
N GLY A 177 24.66 -12.65 10.41
CA GLY A 177 25.87 -11.98 9.99
C GLY A 177 26.02 -11.98 8.47
N GLY A 178 25.59 -10.89 7.88
CA GLY A 178 25.77 -10.60 6.47
C GLY A 178 25.11 -9.28 6.11
N ASP A 179 25.46 -8.22 6.82
CA ASP A 179 25.41 -6.87 6.29
C ASP A 179 26.58 -6.76 5.32
N GLY A 180 26.27 -6.64 4.06
CA GLY A 180 27.14 -6.30 2.98
C GLY A 180 26.34 -5.52 1.95
#